data_10cd5afa4724791e75dfd47582972f28
#
_entry.id   10cd5afa4724791e75dfd47582972f28
#
_cell.length_a   1.000
_cell.length_b   1.000
_cell.length_c   1.000
_cell.angle_alpha   90.00
_cell.angle_beta   90.00
_cell.angle_gamma   90.00
#
_symmetry.space_group_name_H-M   'P 1'
#
loop_
_entity.id
_entity.type
_entity.pdbx_description
1 polymer ?
#
loop_
_entity_poly.entity_id
_entity_poly.type
_entity_poly.pdbx_seq_one_letter_code
_entity_poly.pdbx_strand_id
1 'polypeptide(L)'
;MKHYFYSVIPVVVFLLGITSCSIQNKDISDYTQYVNPFIGTGDHGHTFPGAIVPHGMIQPSPDTRIYQWDACSGYHYSDSIISSFSHTHLSGTGIGDLQDIRFLPVSTTPDTSISPAAYIQSGYARFSHRNEQAAP
;
A
#
# COMPACT_ATOMS: atom_id res chain seq x y z
N MET A 1 -58.57 -3.34 -30.26
CA MET A 1 -58.02 -2.45 -29.19
C MET A 1 -57.48 -3.21 -27.96
N LYS A 2 -58.02 -4.35 -27.55
CA LYS A 2 -57.54 -5.09 -26.37
C LYS A 2 -56.10 -5.65 -26.49
N HIS A 3 -55.66 -6.05 -27.67
CA HIS A 3 -54.32 -6.67 -27.84
C HIS A 3 -53.15 -5.69 -27.75
N TYR A 4 -53.32 -4.42 -28.03
CA TYR A 4 -52.25 -3.40 -27.90
C TYR A 4 -51.96 -3.07 -26.43
N PHE A 5 -52.95 -3.21 -25.55
CA PHE A 5 -52.81 -2.89 -24.14
C PHE A 5 -51.85 -3.88 -23.42
N TYR A 6 -51.90 -5.16 -23.76
CA TYR A 6 -51.02 -6.17 -23.18
C TYR A 6 -49.58 -6.12 -23.68
N SER A 7 -49.36 -5.53 -24.86
CA SER A 7 -48.00 -5.41 -25.44
C SER A 7 -47.25 -4.18 -24.93
N VAL A 8 -47.95 -3.15 -24.48
CA VAL A 8 -47.31 -1.89 -24.01
C VAL A 8 -46.89 -1.99 -22.55
N ILE A 9 -47.61 -2.73 -21.72
CA ILE A 9 -47.32 -2.88 -20.29
C ILE A 9 -45.90 -3.42 -20.03
N PRO A 10 -45.44 -4.53 -20.66
CA PRO A 10 -44.08 -5.03 -20.40
C PRO A 10 -42.98 -4.07 -20.85
N VAL A 11 -43.22 -3.30 -21.91
CA VAL A 11 -42.25 -2.30 -22.40
C VAL A 11 -42.12 -1.13 -21.42
N VAL A 12 -43.21 -0.67 -20.86
CA VAL A 12 -43.24 0.40 -19.86
C VAL A 12 -42.55 -0.06 -18.55
N VAL A 13 -42.82 -1.28 -18.12
CA VAL A 13 -42.20 -1.86 -16.92
C VAL A 13 -40.69 -2.03 -17.13
N PHE A 14 -40.26 -2.45 -18.33
CA PHE A 14 -38.84 -2.59 -18.66
C PHE A 14 -38.14 -1.22 -18.70
N LEU A 15 -38.76 -0.19 -19.26
CA LEU A 15 -38.22 1.18 -19.29
C LEU A 15 -38.12 1.80 -17.89
N LEU A 16 -39.06 1.52 -16.99
CA LEU A 16 -39.00 1.98 -15.60
C LEU A 16 -37.90 1.27 -14.79
N GLY A 17 -37.56 0.05 -15.14
CA GLY A 17 -36.49 -0.72 -14.48
C GLY A 17 -35.08 -0.18 -14.76
N ILE A 18 -34.86 0.50 -15.88
CA ILE A 18 -33.52 1.02 -16.24
C ILE A 18 -33.20 2.37 -15.56
N THR A 19 -34.18 3.07 -15.03
CA THR A 19 -33.93 4.36 -14.35
C THR A 19 -33.54 4.22 -12.88
N SER A 20 -33.46 3.00 -12.35
CA SER A 20 -33.21 2.76 -10.92
C SER A 20 -31.74 2.76 -10.51
N CYS A 21 -30.81 3.02 -11.41
CA CYS A 21 -29.36 3.05 -11.11
C CYS A 21 -28.77 4.43 -11.34
N SER A 22 -29.34 5.47 -10.73
CA SER A 22 -28.59 6.70 -10.51
C SER A 22 -27.70 6.47 -9.28
N ILE A 23 -26.44 6.15 -9.51
CA ILE A 23 -25.40 6.27 -8.51
C ILE A 23 -25.36 7.76 -8.15
N GLN A 24 -26.03 8.12 -7.05
CA GLN A 24 -25.77 9.42 -6.44
C GLN A 24 -24.31 9.40 -6.02
N ASN A 25 -23.45 10.09 -6.77
CA ASN A 25 -22.16 10.51 -6.28
C ASN A 25 -22.43 11.42 -5.09
N LYS A 26 -22.56 10.82 -3.91
CA LYS A 26 -22.42 11.54 -2.67
C LYS A 26 -20.99 12.05 -2.73
N ASP A 27 -20.79 13.36 -2.66
CA ASP A 27 -19.47 13.95 -2.46
C ASP A 27 -18.88 13.31 -1.21
N ILE A 28 -18.14 12.24 -1.42
CA ILE A 28 -17.35 11.61 -0.37
C ILE A 28 -16.22 12.60 -0.16
N SER A 29 -16.32 13.38 0.91
CA SER A 29 -15.20 14.22 1.32
C SER A 29 -13.97 13.33 1.38
N ASP A 30 -12.95 13.71 0.63
CA ASP A 30 -11.70 12.98 0.58
C ASP A 30 -10.97 13.17 1.91
N TYR A 31 -11.12 12.19 2.79
CA TYR A 31 -10.47 12.18 4.10
C TYR A 31 -9.03 11.65 4.03
N THR A 32 -8.57 11.18 2.89
CA THR A 32 -7.22 10.62 2.73
C THR A 32 -6.15 11.67 3.01
N GLN A 33 -6.43 12.94 2.72
CA GLN A 33 -5.55 14.07 3.02
C GLN A 33 -5.18 14.22 4.52
N TYR A 34 -5.94 13.61 5.43
CA TYR A 34 -5.69 13.63 6.87
C TYR A 34 -4.93 12.41 7.36
N VAL A 35 -4.66 11.45 6.48
CA VAL A 35 -3.94 10.23 6.82
C VAL A 35 -2.45 10.46 6.65
N ASN A 36 -1.70 10.23 7.71
CA ASN A 36 -0.24 10.22 7.66
C ASN A 36 0.26 8.76 7.79
N PRO A 37 0.75 8.15 6.70
CA PRO A 37 1.22 6.76 6.71
C PRO A 37 2.41 6.53 7.65
N PHE A 38 3.12 7.57 8.06
CA PHE A 38 4.29 7.44 8.92
C PHE A 38 3.97 7.43 10.43
N ILE A 39 2.70 7.58 10.82
CA ILE A 39 2.34 7.50 12.24
C ILE A 39 2.72 6.13 12.81
N GLY A 40 3.50 6.13 13.88
CA GLY A 40 3.95 4.93 14.58
C GLY A 40 5.16 4.23 13.92
N THR A 41 5.74 4.78 12.86
CA THR A 41 6.92 4.18 12.20
C THR A 41 8.25 4.55 12.85
N GLY A 42 8.26 5.44 13.85
CA GLY A 42 9.44 5.81 14.62
C GLY A 42 9.38 5.30 16.06
N ASP A 43 10.47 5.44 16.79
CA ASP A 43 10.66 4.97 18.16
C ASP A 43 10.23 3.50 18.33
N HIS A 44 9.31 3.24 19.23
CA HIS A 44 8.77 1.92 19.52
C HIS A 44 7.33 1.75 19.01
N GLY A 45 6.97 2.44 17.94
CA GLY A 45 5.61 2.35 17.38
C GLY A 45 5.34 1.06 16.62
N HIS A 46 6.36 0.44 16.05
CA HIS A 46 6.33 -0.86 15.39
C HIS A 46 5.25 -0.94 14.28
N THR A 47 5.16 0.10 13.47
CA THR A 47 4.29 0.12 12.30
C THR A 47 5.09 0.29 11.02
N PHE A 48 4.50 -0.02 9.90
CA PHE A 48 5.07 0.21 8.57
C PHE A 48 4.14 1.10 7.74
N PRO A 49 4.67 1.88 6.78
CA PRO A 49 3.87 2.85 6.03
C PRO A 49 3.08 2.25 4.87
N GLY A 50 3.12 0.94 4.69
CA GLY A 50 2.49 0.26 3.58
C GLY A 50 0.96 0.21 3.65
N ALA A 51 0.34 0.10 2.48
CA ALA A 51 -1.11 0.01 2.35
C ALA A 51 -1.63 -1.38 2.71
N ILE A 52 -2.68 -1.43 3.52
CA ILE A 52 -3.43 -2.64 3.83
C ILE A 52 -4.90 -2.35 3.52
N VAL A 53 -5.49 -3.06 2.57
CA VAL A 53 -6.92 -2.93 2.26
C VAL A 53 -7.63 -4.21 2.52
N PRO A 54 -8.79 -4.12 3.16
CA PRO A 54 -8.97 -4.47 4.57
C PRO A 54 -8.63 -5.95 4.68
N HIS A 55 -7.85 -6.36 5.62
CA HIS A 55 -7.38 -7.75 5.77
C HIS A 55 -6.61 -8.28 4.55
N GLY A 56 -5.84 -7.41 3.89
CA GLY A 56 -5.03 -7.78 2.73
C GLY A 56 -4.07 -8.91 3.06
N MET A 57 -3.95 -9.89 2.16
CA MET A 57 -2.96 -10.96 2.25
C MET A 57 -1.54 -10.46 1.95
N ILE A 58 -1.44 -9.29 1.36
CA ILE A 58 -0.19 -8.63 0.98
C ILE A 58 -0.15 -7.27 1.66
N GLN A 59 0.99 -6.98 2.30
CA GLN A 59 1.27 -5.71 2.97
C GLN A 59 2.58 -5.14 2.41
N PRO A 60 2.56 -4.54 1.20
CA PRO A 60 3.78 -4.03 0.58
C PRO A 60 4.30 -2.81 1.31
N SER A 61 5.59 -2.79 1.59
CA SER A 61 6.26 -1.66 2.24
C SER A 61 7.76 -1.64 1.94
N PRO A 62 8.43 -0.49 2.01
CA PRO A 62 9.87 -0.44 2.10
C PRO A 62 10.37 -1.07 3.40
N ASP A 63 11.51 -1.76 3.33
CA ASP A 63 12.26 -2.27 4.47
C ASP A 63 13.50 -1.42 4.67
N THR A 64 13.73 -0.95 5.88
CA THR A 64 14.94 -0.19 6.24
C THR A 64 15.88 -0.98 7.12
N ARG A 65 15.36 -1.71 8.11
CA ARG A 65 16.08 -2.60 9.01
C ARG A 65 15.46 -3.99 9.03
N ILE A 66 16.26 -5.01 9.29
CA ILE A 66 15.80 -6.39 9.19
C ILE A 66 15.82 -7.11 10.55
N TYR A 67 16.65 -6.69 11.50
CA TYR A 67 16.96 -7.50 12.68
C TYR A 67 16.98 -6.72 14.00
N GLN A 68 16.36 -5.57 14.06
CA GLN A 68 16.31 -4.77 15.29
C GLN A 68 14.91 -4.72 15.85
N TRP A 69 14.79 -4.77 17.18
CA TRP A 69 13.51 -4.80 17.87
C TRP A 69 12.62 -3.60 17.55
N ASP A 70 13.17 -2.40 17.51
CA ASP A 70 12.46 -1.15 17.23
C ASP A 70 12.00 -1.00 15.76
N ALA A 71 12.54 -1.83 14.87
CA ALA A 71 12.12 -1.88 13.47
C ALA A 71 11.59 -3.26 13.06
N CYS A 72 10.99 -4.00 13.99
CA CYS A 72 10.48 -5.33 13.73
C CYS A 72 9.36 -5.39 12.67
N SER A 73 8.70 -4.26 12.39
CA SER A 73 7.75 -4.12 11.28
C SER A 73 8.41 -3.93 9.91
N GLY A 74 9.76 -3.88 9.83
CA GLY A 74 10.55 -3.75 8.60
C GLY A 74 10.98 -2.32 8.27
N TYR A 75 10.23 -1.32 8.67
CA TYR A 75 10.51 0.09 8.42
C TYR A 75 10.73 0.85 9.72
N HIS A 76 11.71 1.77 9.74
CA HIS A 76 11.87 2.70 10.83
C HIS A 76 12.18 4.10 10.31
N TYR A 77 11.43 5.10 10.78
CA TYR A 77 11.47 6.48 10.27
C TYR A 77 12.84 7.16 10.42
N SER A 78 13.66 6.78 11.39
CA SER A 78 15.00 7.38 11.56
C SER A 78 16.01 6.90 10.54
N ASP A 79 15.70 5.92 9.71
CA ASP A 79 16.63 5.36 8.74
C ASP A 79 16.69 6.19 7.46
N SER A 80 17.80 6.11 6.77
CA SER A 80 18.05 6.79 5.50
C SER A 80 18.48 5.84 4.37
N ILE A 81 18.30 4.54 4.58
CA ILE A 81 18.63 3.50 3.62
C ILE A 81 17.44 2.56 3.51
N ILE A 82 16.91 2.39 2.30
CA ILE A 82 15.99 1.32 1.98
C ILE A 82 16.80 0.09 1.62
N SER A 83 16.66 -0.97 2.39
CA SER A 83 17.36 -2.24 2.14
C SER A 83 16.66 -3.09 1.11
N SER A 84 15.33 -2.97 1.03
CA SER A 84 14.48 -3.72 0.12
C SER A 84 13.05 -3.18 0.13
N PHE A 85 12.23 -3.77 -0.70
CA PHE A 85 10.77 -3.75 -0.58
C PHE A 85 10.30 -5.19 -0.43
N SER A 86 9.44 -5.46 0.54
CA SER A 86 8.83 -6.76 0.72
C SER A 86 7.31 -6.67 0.72
N HIS A 87 6.64 -7.80 0.69
CA HIS A 87 5.19 -7.86 0.53
C HIS A 87 4.47 -8.40 1.77
N THR A 88 5.23 -8.76 2.81
CA THR A 88 4.69 -9.25 4.07
C THR A 88 5.24 -8.45 5.24
N HIS A 89 4.35 -7.77 5.95
CA HIS A 89 4.67 -6.98 7.13
C HIS A 89 3.61 -7.18 8.21
N LEU A 90 3.97 -6.89 9.44
CA LEU A 90 3.04 -6.95 10.56
C LEU A 90 3.31 -5.78 11.51
N SER A 91 2.27 -5.03 11.85
CA SER A 91 2.34 -3.94 12.83
C SER A 91 2.12 -4.43 14.25
N GLY A 92 2.77 -3.77 15.21
CA GLY A 92 2.57 -4.00 16.64
C GLY A 92 3.26 -5.23 17.20
N THR A 93 4.13 -5.88 16.43
CA THR A 93 4.95 -7.00 16.91
C THR A 93 6.21 -6.50 17.61
N GLY A 94 6.75 -7.29 18.53
CA GLY A 94 8.07 -7.06 19.13
C GLY A 94 9.17 -7.96 18.56
N ILE A 95 8.89 -8.67 17.48
CA ILE A 95 9.79 -9.63 16.84
C ILE A 95 9.84 -9.30 15.37
N GLY A 96 11.04 -9.17 14.81
CA GLY A 96 11.23 -9.03 13.37
C GLY A 96 10.83 -10.34 12.69
N ASP A 97 9.72 -10.30 11.98
CA ASP A 97 9.13 -11.44 11.31
C ASP A 97 8.62 -11.03 9.94
N LEU A 98 8.34 -12.01 9.08
CA LEU A 98 7.91 -11.79 7.72
C LEU A 98 9.04 -11.27 6.81
N GLN A 99 8.77 -10.41 5.84
CA GLN A 99 9.77 -9.96 4.84
C GLN A 99 10.37 -11.12 4.04
N ASP A 100 9.58 -12.14 3.76
CA ASP A 100 10.05 -13.44 3.22
C ASP A 100 10.70 -13.31 1.85
N ILE A 101 10.13 -12.47 0.99
CA ILE A 101 10.67 -12.20 -0.34
C ILE A 101 10.89 -10.71 -0.48
N ARG A 102 12.14 -10.32 -0.69
CA ARG A 102 12.58 -8.93 -0.76
C ARG A 102 13.10 -8.57 -2.14
N PHE A 103 12.74 -7.39 -2.61
CA PHE A 103 13.16 -6.85 -3.90
C PHE A 103 13.80 -5.49 -3.70
N LEU A 104 14.89 -5.21 -4.39
CA LEU A 104 15.45 -3.87 -4.49
C LEU A 104 15.49 -3.49 -5.96
N PRO A 105 14.60 -2.61 -6.43
CA PRO A 105 14.65 -2.09 -7.79
C PRO A 105 15.92 -1.29 -8.03
N VAL A 106 16.60 -1.51 -9.14
CA VAL A 106 17.79 -0.76 -9.55
C VAL A 106 17.63 -0.23 -10.96
N SER A 107 18.10 0.98 -11.22
CA SER A 107 17.99 1.62 -12.53
C SER A 107 19.16 1.27 -13.48
N THR A 108 20.17 0.59 -12.97
CA THR A 108 21.35 0.18 -13.74
C THR A 108 21.53 -1.33 -13.68
N THR A 109 22.26 -1.91 -14.63
CA THR A 109 22.63 -3.32 -14.55
C THR A 109 23.47 -3.53 -13.30
N PRO A 110 23.03 -4.36 -12.34
CA PRO A 110 23.80 -4.61 -11.13
C PRO A 110 25.13 -5.25 -11.50
N ASP A 111 26.20 -4.81 -10.86
CA ASP A 111 27.45 -5.55 -10.92
C ASP A 111 27.29 -6.85 -10.14
N THR A 112 27.18 -7.96 -10.87
CA THR A 112 26.95 -9.27 -10.29
C THR A 112 28.13 -9.78 -9.44
N SER A 113 29.26 -9.10 -9.48
CA SER A 113 30.41 -9.37 -8.59
C SER A 113 30.22 -8.81 -7.18
N ILE A 114 29.26 -7.90 -7.00
CA ILE A 114 28.96 -7.26 -5.72
C ILE A 114 27.82 -8.02 -5.03
N SER A 115 28.00 -8.40 -3.77
CA SER A 115 26.91 -9.00 -3.01
C SER A 115 25.77 -8.02 -2.80
N PRO A 116 24.51 -8.48 -2.66
CA PRO A 116 23.38 -7.58 -2.36
C PRO A 116 23.61 -6.70 -1.12
N ALA A 117 24.22 -7.22 -0.08
CA ALA A 117 24.55 -6.47 1.12
C ALA A 117 25.56 -5.34 0.84
N ALA A 118 26.59 -5.60 0.05
CA ALA A 118 27.57 -4.58 -0.35
C ALA A 118 26.94 -3.51 -1.26
N TYR A 119 25.98 -3.90 -2.11
CA TYR A 119 25.23 -2.97 -2.94
C TYR A 119 24.41 -1.99 -2.11
N ILE A 120 23.69 -2.48 -1.10
CA ILE A 120 22.93 -1.65 -0.15
C ILE A 120 23.87 -0.70 0.60
N GLN A 121 25.03 -1.16 1.04
CA GLN A 121 26.03 -0.36 1.76
C GLN A 121 26.71 0.70 0.87
N SER A 122 26.75 0.51 -0.44
CA SER A 122 27.37 1.44 -1.38
C SER A 122 26.69 2.82 -1.47
N GLY A 123 25.52 2.96 -0.89
CA GLY A 123 24.73 4.20 -0.87
C GLY A 123 23.75 4.37 -2.02
N TYR A 124 23.64 3.42 -2.93
CA TYR A 124 22.64 3.44 -4.01
C TYR A 124 21.20 3.38 -3.49
N ALA A 125 20.99 2.82 -2.32
CA ALA A 125 19.71 2.69 -1.68
C ALA A 125 19.39 3.85 -0.70
N ARG A 126 20.19 4.91 -0.69
CA ARG A 126 19.95 6.05 0.21
C ARG A 126 18.76 6.85 -0.25
N PHE A 127 17.96 7.27 0.70
CA PHE A 127 16.84 8.18 0.50
C PHE A 127 16.84 9.31 1.54
N SER A 128 15.99 10.30 1.36
CA SER A 128 15.80 11.38 2.32
C SER A 128 14.31 11.66 2.47
N HIS A 129 13.83 11.74 3.68
CA HIS A 129 12.45 12.09 4.00
C HIS A 129 12.01 13.44 3.42
N ARG A 130 12.95 14.32 3.06
CA ARG A 130 12.63 15.58 2.36
C ARG A 130 12.10 15.36 0.93
N ASN A 131 12.49 14.24 0.33
CA ASN A 131 12.12 13.88 -1.04
C ASN A 131 11.14 12.69 -1.09
N GLU A 132 10.77 12.18 0.08
CA GLU A 132 9.83 11.09 0.22
C GLU A 132 8.40 11.63 0.17
N GLN A 133 7.57 10.96 -0.58
CA GLN A 133 6.14 11.21 -0.60
C GLN A 133 5.44 9.89 -0.29
N ALA A 134 4.60 9.91 0.72
CA ALA A 134 3.69 8.81 1.02
C ALA A 134 2.27 9.37 1.04
N ALA A 135 1.41 8.76 0.28
CA ALA A 135 -0.01 9.06 0.25
C ALA A 135 -0.81 7.77 0.46
N PRO A 136 -1.95 7.85 1.14
CA PRO A 136 -2.84 6.72 1.32
C PRO A 136 -3.50 6.30 0.01
#